data_acbb25340e1dac3a3e88bfeed284f65d
#
_entry.id   acbb25340e1dac3a3e88bfeed284f65d
#
_cell.length_a   1.000
_cell.length_b   1.000
_cell.length_c   1.000
_cell.angle_alpha   90.00
_cell.angle_beta   90.00
_cell.angle_gamma   90.00
#
_symmetry.space_group_name_H-M   'P 1'
#
loop_
_entity.id
_entity.type
_entity.pdbx_description
1 polymer ?
#
loop_
_entity_poly.entity_id
_entity_poly.type
_entity_poly.pdbx_seq_one_letter_code
_entity_poly.pdbx_strand_id
1 'polypeptide(L)'
;MKRPCGHIKNANENTKPNTPEGCEECLKTGDEWVHLRLCLECGHVGCCDNSKNKHATKHFHATEHPVIKSFEPGESWKWCYVDEVFGQ
;
A
#
# COMPACT_ATOMS: atom_id res chain seq x y z
N MET A 1 10.90 16.00 -18.87
CA MET A 1 9.62 15.95 -18.15
C MET A 1 9.21 14.50 -17.89
N LYS A 2 9.00 14.11 -16.65
CA LYS A 2 8.55 12.76 -16.35
C LYS A 2 7.07 12.63 -16.66
N ARG A 3 6.71 11.54 -17.32
CA ARG A 3 5.29 11.23 -17.54
C ARG A 3 4.64 10.84 -16.22
N PRO A 4 3.40 11.25 -15.96
CA PRO A 4 2.68 10.71 -14.81
C PRO A 4 2.53 9.20 -14.98
N CYS A 5 2.66 8.48 -13.86
CA CYS A 5 2.48 7.03 -13.86
C CYS A 5 1.02 6.70 -14.14
N GLY A 6 0.75 5.95 -15.21
CA GLY A 6 -0.61 5.55 -15.56
C GLY A 6 -1.28 4.73 -14.49
N HIS A 7 -0.53 3.90 -13.78
CA HIS A 7 -1.08 3.10 -12.68
C HIS A 7 -1.58 4.00 -11.53
N ILE A 8 -0.77 4.99 -11.15
CA ILE A 8 -1.17 5.92 -10.10
C ILE A 8 -2.35 6.77 -10.55
N LYS A 9 -2.32 7.26 -11.78
CA LYS A 9 -3.40 8.07 -12.34
C LYS A 9 -4.74 7.33 -12.34
N ASN A 10 -4.73 6.03 -12.62
CA ASN A 10 -5.93 5.21 -12.70
C ASN A 10 -6.32 4.55 -11.39
N ALA A 11 -5.52 4.70 -10.33
CA ALA A 11 -5.82 4.09 -9.04
C ALA A 11 -7.06 4.71 -8.41
N ASN A 12 -7.86 3.88 -7.73
CA ASN A 12 -9.07 4.34 -7.06
C ASN A 12 -8.73 4.93 -5.68
N GLU A 13 -8.73 6.24 -5.58
CA GLU A 13 -8.42 6.94 -4.33
C GLU A 13 -9.47 6.71 -3.24
N ASN A 14 -10.64 6.21 -3.61
CA ASN A 14 -11.74 5.96 -2.68
C ASN A 14 -11.78 4.52 -2.17
N THR A 15 -10.77 3.71 -2.50
CA THR A 15 -10.70 2.33 -2.02
C THR A 15 -10.71 2.31 -0.49
N LYS A 16 -11.61 1.53 0.07
CA LYS A 16 -11.75 1.42 1.53
C LYS A 16 -10.83 0.34 2.08
N PRO A 17 -10.17 0.60 3.22
CA PRO A 17 -9.32 -0.42 3.84
C PRO A 17 -10.14 -1.58 4.38
N ASN A 18 -9.66 -2.81 4.14
CA ASN A 18 -10.29 -4.01 4.70
C ASN A 18 -10.10 -4.07 6.22
N THR A 19 -8.94 -3.64 6.70
CA THR A 19 -8.62 -3.62 8.13
C THR A 19 -8.12 -2.24 8.52
N PRO A 20 -9.03 -1.28 8.80
CA PRO A 20 -8.60 0.07 9.17
C PRO A 20 -7.78 0.13 10.45
N GLU A 21 -7.83 -0.92 11.29
CA GLU A 21 -7.10 -0.96 12.55
C GLU A 21 -5.64 -1.36 12.39
N GLY A 22 -5.21 -1.92 11.25
CA GLY A 22 -3.81 -2.29 11.08
C GLY A 22 -3.55 -3.22 9.90
N CYS A 23 -2.34 -3.76 9.87
CA CYS A 23 -1.93 -4.71 8.84
C CYS A 23 -2.74 -6.00 8.95
N GLU A 24 -3.37 -6.42 7.85
CA GLU A 24 -4.24 -7.61 7.86
C GLU A 24 -3.54 -8.85 8.41
N GLU A 25 -2.35 -9.12 7.92
CA GLU A 25 -1.61 -10.32 8.33
C GLU A 25 -1.03 -10.18 9.74
N CYS A 26 -0.50 -9.01 10.08
CA CYS A 26 0.03 -8.80 11.43
C CYS A 26 -1.05 -8.91 12.49
N LEU A 27 -2.26 -8.45 12.20
CA LEU A 27 -3.40 -8.60 13.13
C LEU A 27 -3.71 -10.07 13.40
N LYS A 28 -3.59 -10.92 12.37
CA LYS A 28 -3.85 -12.36 12.52
C LYS A 28 -2.77 -13.08 13.31
N THR A 29 -1.52 -12.67 13.18
CA THR A 29 -0.38 -13.33 13.79
C THR A 29 0.09 -12.70 15.10
N GLY A 30 -0.45 -11.50 15.42
CA GLY A 30 -0.02 -10.77 16.60
C GLY A 30 1.31 -10.04 16.43
N ASP A 31 1.79 -9.89 15.20
CA ASP A 31 3.03 -9.19 14.93
C ASP A 31 2.86 -7.67 14.94
N GLU A 32 3.98 -6.98 15.10
CA GLU A 32 4.01 -5.52 15.09
C GLU A 32 4.36 -5.00 13.70
N TRP A 33 4.00 -3.75 13.44
CA TRP A 33 4.33 -3.06 12.19
C TRP A 33 4.84 -1.65 12.49
N VAL A 34 5.58 -1.05 11.52
CA VAL A 34 6.07 0.32 11.65
C VAL A 34 5.08 1.29 11.04
N HIS A 35 4.81 1.17 9.75
CA HIS A 35 3.83 2.00 9.05
C HIS A 35 2.92 1.12 8.19
N LEU A 36 1.79 1.69 7.77
CA LEU A 36 0.79 0.96 7.00
C LEU A 36 0.67 1.52 5.58
N ARG A 37 0.33 0.61 4.65
CA ARG A 37 0.13 0.92 3.24
C ARG A 37 -1.19 0.32 2.78
N LEU A 38 -1.96 1.09 2.04
CA LEU A 38 -3.27 0.67 1.54
C LEU A 38 -3.17 0.34 0.06
N CYS A 39 -3.53 -0.89 -0.31
CA CYS A 39 -3.63 -1.27 -1.72
C CYS A 39 -4.86 -0.62 -2.33
N LEU A 40 -4.66 0.21 -3.36
CA LEU A 40 -5.77 0.93 -3.99
C LEU A 40 -6.56 0.07 -4.98
N GLU A 41 -6.16 -1.18 -5.18
CA GLU A 41 -6.90 -2.14 -6.00
C GLU A 41 -7.96 -2.89 -5.20
N CYS A 42 -7.60 -3.39 -4.03
CA CYS A 42 -8.47 -4.31 -3.29
C CYS A 42 -8.70 -3.94 -1.83
N GLY A 43 -8.06 -2.89 -1.32
CA GLY A 43 -8.24 -2.47 0.06
C GLY A 43 -7.36 -3.20 1.08
N HIS A 44 -6.45 -4.06 0.63
CA HIS A 44 -5.50 -4.72 1.54
C HIS A 44 -4.67 -3.68 2.30
N VAL A 45 -4.58 -3.82 3.61
CA VAL A 45 -3.71 -3.00 4.43
C VAL A 45 -2.52 -3.85 4.84
N GLY A 46 -1.33 -3.45 4.42
CA GLY A 46 -0.10 -4.16 4.72
C GLY A 46 0.94 -3.25 5.34
N CYS A 47 1.88 -3.86 6.06
CA CYS A 47 2.96 -3.11 6.69
C CYS A 47 4.06 -2.76 5.68
N CYS A 48 4.76 -1.65 5.95
CA CYS A 48 5.78 -1.11 5.06
C CYS A 48 7.07 -1.94 5.07
N ASP A 49 8.00 -1.57 4.18
CA ASP A 49 9.28 -2.28 4.07
C ASP A 49 10.21 -2.08 5.27
N ASN A 50 9.92 -1.10 6.12
CA ASN A 50 10.64 -0.95 7.39
C ASN A 50 10.08 -1.85 8.48
N SER A 51 8.95 -2.49 8.23
CA SER A 51 8.35 -3.44 9.14
C SER A 51 9.02 -4.81 8.99
N LYS A 52 8.95 -5.61 10.06
CA LYS A 52 9.53 -6.94 10.08
C LYS A 52 9.03 -7.83 8.93
N ASN A 53 7.75 -7.77 8.65
CA ASN A 53 7.10 -8.71 7.73
C ASN A 53 6.88 -8.18 6.33
N LYS A 54 6.93 -6.88 6.09
CA LYS A 54 6.81 -6.26 4.76
C LYS A 54 5.59 -6.76 3.98
N HIS A 55 4.44 -6.82 4.64
CA HIS A 55 3.25 -7.41 4.03
C HIS A 55 2.72 -6.67 2.82
N ALA A 56 2.91 -5.34 2.75
CA ALA A 56 2.48 -4.58 1.57
C ALA A 56 3.25 -5.03 0.31
N THR A 57 4.55 -5.21 0.41
CA THR A 57 5.38 -5.68 -0.71
C THR A 57 5.07 -7.13 -1.04
N LYS A 58 4.87 -7.98 -0.04
CA LYS A 58 4.46 -9.38 -0.25
C LYS A 58 3.11 -9.46 -0.97
N HIS A 59 2.18 -8.56 -0.62
CA HIS A 59 0.89 -8.49 -1.29
C HIS A 59 1.05 -8.15 -2.78
N PHE A 60 1.91 -7.18 -3.10
CA PHE A 60 2.19 -6.86 -4.50
C PHE A 60 2.73 -8.08 -5.25
N HIS A 61 3.71 -8.78 -4.67
CA HIS A 61 4.27 -9.96 -5.32
C HIS A 61 3.24 -11.07 -5.55
N ALA A 62 2.27 -11.20 -4.65
CA ALA A 62 1.23 -12.22 -4.77
C ALA A 62 0.11 -11.85 -5.76
N THR A 63 -0.21 -10.57 -5.88
CA THR A 63 -1.39 -10.10 -6.63
C THR A 63 -1.06 -9.26 -7.85
N GLU A 64 0.13 -8.69 -7.89
CA GLU A 64 0.58 -7.72 -8.91
C GLU A 64 -0.25 -6.43 -8.93
N HIS A 65 -0.96 -6.13 -7.84
CA HIS A 65 -1.68 -4.86 -7.70
C HIS A 65 -0.64 -3.73 -7.57
N PRO A 66 -0.56 -2.79 -8.54
CA PRO A 66 0.63 -1.95 -8.66
C PRO A 66 0.72 -0.78 -7.68
N VAL A 67 -0.40 -0.27 -7.18
CA VAL A 67 -0.38 1.00 -6.45
C VAL A 67 -0.79 0.83 -5.00
N ILE A 68 0.04 1.36 -4.11
CA ILE A 68 -0.30 1.54 -2.70
C ILE A 68 -0.33 3.02 -2.37
N LYS A 69 -1.06 3.35 -1.32
CA LYS A 69 -1.12 4.68 -0.74
C LYS A 69 -0.69 4.59 0.72
N SER A 70 -0.02 5.63 1.21
CA SER A 70 0.26 5.69 2.64
C SER A 70 -1.06 5.66 3.43
N PHE A 71 -1.12 4.81 4.44
CA PHE A 71 -2.28 4.72 5.33
C PHE A 71 -1.91 5.25 6.72
N GLU A 72 -1.16 6.36 6.72
CA GLU A 72 -0.75 7.05 7.94
C GLU A 72 -1.37 8.44 7.98
N PRO A 73 -1.76 8.93 9.18
CA PRO A 73 -2.33 10.27 9.28
C PRO A 73 -1.39 11.35 8.73
N GLY A 74 -1.95 12.26 7.94
CA GLY A 74 -1.17 13.36 7.37
C GLY A 74 -0.35 13.02 6.14
N GLU A 75 -0.39 11.77 5.68
CA GLU A 75 0.32 11.35 4.47
C GLU A 75 -0.68 11.01 3.37
N SER A 76 -0.39 11.45 2.16
CA SER A 76 -1.29 11.24 1.02
C SER A 76 -0.56 10.73 -0.22
N TRP A 77 0.73 10.42 -0.11
CA TRP A 77 1.50 9.97 -1.27
C TRP A 77 1.12 8.54 -1.67
N LYS A 78 1.34 8.26 -2.96
CA LYS A 78 1.15 6.92 -3.54
C LYS A 78 2.48 6.40 -4.07
N TRP A 79 2.58 5.10 -4.17
CA TRP A 79 3.75 4.42 -4.74
C TRP A 79 3.30 3.38 -5.75
N CYS A 80 3.95 3.36 -6.91
CA CYS A 80 3.72 2.32 -7.90
C CYS A 80 4.90 1.34 -7.89
N TYR A 81 4.63 0.08 -7.57
CA TYR A 81 5.67 -0.95 -7.53
C TYR A 81 6.20 -1.28 -8.93
N VAL A 82 5.37 -1.17 -9.97
CA VAL A 82 5.77 -1.51 -11.33
C VAL A 82 6.70 -0.46 -11.92
N ASP A 83 6.32 0.80 -11.80
CA ASP A 83 7.11 1.92 -12.35
C ASP A 83 8.13 2.46 -11.36
N GLU A 84 8.06 2.04 -10.10
CA GLU A 84 8.94 2.46 -9.01
C GLU A 84 9.00 3.99 -8.87
N VAL A 85 7.83 4.60 -8.85
CA VAL A 85 7.69 6.07 -8.73
C VAL A 85 6.66 6.42 -7.66
N PHE A 86 6.86 7.59 -7.05
CA PHE A 86 5.88 8.18 -6.14
C PHE A 86 4.92 9.09 -6.92
N GLY A 87 3.73 9.31 -6.36
CA GLY A 87 2.75 10.24 -6.88
C GLY A 87 1.83 10.75 -5.78
N GLN A 88 0.94 11.65 -6.15
CA GLN A 88 -0.04 12.24 -5.24
C GLN A 88 -1.46 11.84 -5.60
#